data_d6b15c258b31c1c777a981e71277037d
#
_entry.id   d6b15c258b31c1c777a981e71277037d
#
_cell.length_a   1.000
_cell.length_b   1.000
_cell.length_c   1.000
_cell.angle_alpha   90.00
_cell.angle_beta   90.00
_cell.angle_gamma   90.00
#
_symmetry.space_group_name_H-M   'P 1'
#
loop_
_entity.id
_entity.type
_entity.pdbx_description
1 polymer ?
#
loop_
_entity_poly.entity_id
_entity_poly.type
_entity_poly.pdbx_seq_one_letter_code
_entity_poly.pdbx_strand_id
1 'polypeptide(L)' 'MNNNKLQELYILRNEMISLIRQAYINGEKNSTSERLEMKLRDIERLIDIENIKLYA' A
#
# COMPACT_ATOMS: atom_id res chain seq x y z
N MET A 1 -10.00 17.35 -12.40
CA MET A 1 -10.46 16.78 -11.63
C MET A 1 -9.86 16.00 -10.64
N ASN A 2 -10.44 15.43 -9.81
CA ASN A 2 -9.91 15.00 -8.70
C ASN A 2 -9.32 13.70 -8.73
N ASN A 3 -8.17 13.56 -8.09
CA ASN A 3 -7.48 12.32 -7.94
C ASN A 3 -7.76 11.73 -6.59
N ASN A 4 -9.02 11.74 -6.21
CA ASN A 4 -9.38 11.23 -4.90
C ASN A 4 -8.98 9.77 -4.73
N LYS A 5 -9.17 9.00 -5.80
CA LYS A 5 -8.82 7.59 -5.73
C LYS A 5 -7.32 7.39 -5.56
N LEU A 6 -6.53 8.19 -6.26
CA LEU A 6 -5.08 8.09 -6.14
C LEU A 6 -4.62 8.52 -4.76
N GLN A 7 -5.20 9.58 -4.23
CA GLN A 7 -4.89 10.02 -2.88
C GLN A 7 -5.23 8.95 -1.85
N GLU A 8 -6.39 8.32 -1.99
CA GLU A 8 -6.77 7.25 -1.07
C GLU A 8 -5.79 6.10 -1.13
N LEU A 9 -5.31 5.77 -2.33
CA LEU A 9 -4.34 4.70 -2.47
C LEU A 9 -3.02 5.04 -1.79
N TYR A 10 -2.57 6.28 -1.91
CA TYR A 10 -1.35 6.71 -1.24
C TYR A 10 -1.52 6.65 0.28
N ILE A 11 -2.68 7.04 0.80
CA ILE A 11 -2.94 6.95 2.21
C ILE A 11 -2.92 5.51 2.68
N LEU A 12 -3.57 4.62 1.93
CA LEU A 12 -3.56 3.21 2.26
C LEU A 12 -2.15 2.64 2.23
N ARG A 13 -1.35 3.04 1.24
CA ARG A 13 0.02 2.58 1.16
C ARG A 13 0.80 2.97 2.41
N ASN A 14 0.65 4.21 2.83
CA ASN A 14 1.35 4.68 4.02
C ASN A 14 0.90 3.93 5.27
N GLU A 15 -0.39 3.65 5.38
CA GLU A 15 -0.89 2.87 6.50
C GLU A 15 -0.32 1.46 6.52
N MET A 16 -0.23 0.84 5.35
CA MET A 16 0.32 -0.50 5.27
C MET A 16 1.79 -0.50 5.66
N ILE A 17 2.55 0.50 5.21
CA ILE A 17 3.95 0.61 5.57
C ILE A 17 4.11 0.75 7.08
N SER A 18 3.26 1.56 7.70
CA SER A 18 3.31 1.72 9.16
C SER A 18 3.02 0.41 9.88
N LEU A 19 2.03 -0.33 9.41
CA LEU A 19 1.67 -1.59 10.02
C LEU A 19 2.78 -2.62 9.86
N ILE A 20 3.43 -2.64 8.70
CA ILE A 20 4.53 -3.55 8.47
C ILE A 20 5.70 -3.22 9.41
N ARG A 21 5.99 -1.94 9.57
CA ARG A 21 7.05 -1.52 10.50
C ARG A 21 6.74 -1.98 11.91
N GLN A 22 5.50 -1.80 12.34
CA GLN A 22 5.12 -2.23 13.67
C GLN A 22 5.23 -3.72 13.85
N ALA A 23 4.87 -4.48 12.84
CA ALA A 23 5.00 -5.92 12.89
C ALA A 23 6.45 -6.33 13.07
N TYR A 24 7.36 -5.69 12.35
CA TYR A 24 8.79 -5.99 12.49
C TYR A 24 9.32 -5.60 13.87
N ILE A 25 8.90 -4.45 14.36
CA ILE A 25 9.34 -4.00 15.67
C ILE A 25 8.85 -4.96 16.75
N ASN A 26 7.64 -5.46 16.61
CA ASN A 26 7.07 -6.40 17.58
C ASN A 26 7.58 -7.83 17.40
N GLY A 27 8.39 -8.07 16.41
CA GLY A 27 8.90 -9.41 16.17
C GLY A 27 7.93 -10.33 15.46
N GLU A 28 6.85 -9.77 14.89
CA GLU A 28 5.86 -10.59 14.22
C GLU A 28 6.22 -10.76 12.76
N LYS A 29 7.29 -11.53 12.55
CA LYS A 29 7.80 -11.63 11.24
C LYS A 29 7.37 -12.89 10.62
N ASN A 30 6.15 -13.16 10.49
CA ASN A 30 5.73 -14.41 9.94
C ASN A 30 4.58 -14.13 8.99
N SER A 31 3.51 -14.87 9.10
CA SER A 31 2.41 -14.76 8.17
C SER A 31 1.73 -13.41 8.21
N THR A 32 1.75 -12.74 9.36
CA THR A 32 1.13 -11.42 9.47
C THR A 32 1.84 -10.40 8.59
N SER A 33 3.17 -10.33 8.71
CA SER A 33 3.92 -9.36 7.90
C SER A 33 3.86 -9.73 6.43
N GLU A 34 3.84 -11.01 6.11
CA GLU A 34 3.73 -11.43 4.71
C GLU A 34 2.41 -10.99 4.11
N ARG A 35 1.32 -11.12 4.86
CA ARG A 35 0.03 -10.67 4.38
C ARG A 35 0.01 -9.17 4.13
N LEU A 36 0.60 -8.41 5.04
CA LEU A 36 0.65 -6.96 4.89
C LEU A 36 1.48 -6.58 3.68
N GLU A 37 2.58 -7.28 3.46
CA GLU A 37 3.42 -6.99 2.30
C GLU A 37 2.70 -7.31 1.00
N MET A 38 1.91 -8.37 0.98
CA MET A 38 1.13 -8.68 -0.21
C MET A 38 0.09 -7.61 -0.49
N LYS A 39 -0.56 -7.14 0.56
CA LYS A 39 -1.52 -6.06 0.39
C LYS A 39 -0.84 -4.79 -0.09
N LEU A 40 0.32 -4.50 0.44
CA LEU A 40 1.07 -3.33 -0.01
C LEU A 40 1.40 -3.43 -1.50
N ARG A 41 1.80 -4.62 -1.93
CA ARG A 41 2.11 -4.83 -3.33
C ARG A 41 0.89 -4.60 -4.22
N ASP A 42 -0.27 -5.08 -3.78
CA ASP A 42 -1.51 -4.85 -4.52
C ASP A 42 -1.84 -3.37 -4.61
N ILE A 43 -1.67 -2.66 -3.51
CA ILE A 43 -1.95 -1.22 -3.48
C ILE A 43 -1.01 -0.49 -4.44
N GLU A 44 0.27 -0.85 -4.43
CA GLU A 44 1.23 -0.23 -5.33
C GLU A 44 0.88 -0.48 -6.80
N ARG A 45 0.39 -1.68 -7.10
CA ARG A 45 -0.05 -1.98 -8.45
C ARG A 45 -1.24 -1.10 -8.84
N LEU A 46 -2.18 -0.90 -7.94
CA LEU A 46 -3.32 -0.04 -8.22
C LEU A 46 -2.88 1.41 -8.42
N ILE A 47 -1.90 1.86 -7.66
CA ILE A 47 -1.36 3.19 -7.85
C ILE A 47 -0.76 3.33 -9.25
N ASP A 48 -0.01 2.34 -9.69
CA ASP A 48 0.56 2.37 -11.04
C ASP A 48 -0.52 2.44 -12.10
N ILE A 49 -1.58 1.65 -11.93
CA ILE A 49 -2.67 1.65 -12.89
C ILE A 49 -3.33 3.02 -12.97
N GLU A 50 -3.57 3.65 -11.82
CA GLU A 50 -4.19 4.96 -11.81
C GLU A 50 -3.29 6.01 -12.44
N ASN A 51 -1.99 5.92 -12.20
CA ASN A 51 -1.04 6.84 -12.83
C ASN A 51 -1.02 6.68 -14.33
N ILE A 52 -1.06 5.45 -14.81
CA ILE A 52 -1.09 5.20 -16.23
C ILE A 52 -2.34 5.82 -16.85
N LYS A 53 -3.48 5.67 -16.17
CA LYS A 53 -4.71 6.25 -16.67
C LYS A 53 -4.64 7.77 -16.79
N LEU A 54 -3.95 8.40 -15.85
CA LEU A 54 -3.83 9.85 -15.88
C LEU A 54 -3.03 10.33 -17.08
N TYR A 55 -2.04 9.58 -17.47
CA TYR A 55 -1.17 10.00 -18.55
C TYR A 55 -1.49 9.36 -19.90
N ALA A 56 -2.51 8.53 -19.95
CA ALA A 56 -2.93 7.91 -21.20
C ALA A 56 -3.97 8.75 -21.97
#